data_8dc4b439fe1ca8de42794792ddc80d4f
#
_entry.id   8dc4b439fe1ca8de42794792ddc80d4f
#
_cell.length_a   1.000
_cell.length_b   1.000
_cell.length_c   1.000
_cell.angle_alpha   90.00
_cell.angle_beta   90.00
_cell.angle_gamma   90.00
#
_symmetry.space_group_name_H-M   'P 1'
#
loop_
_entity.id
_entity.type
_entity.pdbx_description
1 polymer ?
#
loop_
_entity_poly.entity_id
_entity_poly.type
_entity_poly.pdbx_seq_one_letter_code
_entity_poly.pdbx_strand_id
1 'polypeptide(L)'
;MSTKILVTGGTGFLGAYIIKELVEKGYAVKAIRRESSRLPAFIPAAILDKVEWVEGDILDVIFLSEIMQDIDTVIHAAAVVSFSSRHRKQMYKVNVEGTANVVNIALEQNVRRFVHISSVAALGRTLQGQSVNENSKWENSKANTHYAKSKHKGELEVWRGIGEGLDAVILYPSTILGYGDWNNGSSAIFKSIHDGFNWYSPGKNGFVAVEDVAKATALLMETDITEQRYIVNGDNWTFKQLLDTMADAFGKPKPQRQTTRALMGIAWRWEKVRSLFTGHSPVLTKESAIVAHSNTTFENDKLKKALPGFNFTPLEQSIREACRKYLDQKP
;
A
#
# COMPACT_ATOMS: atom_id res chain seq x y z
N MET A 1 -1.72 -4.71 31.41
CA MET A 1 -2.22 -3.51 30.68
C MET A 1 -2.46 -3.92 29.24
N SER A 2 -3.52 -3.47 28.60
CA SER A 2 -3.72 -3.78 27.17
C SER A 2 -2.71 -3.00 26.33
N THR A 3 -2.06 -3.66 25.37
CA THR A 3 -1.14 -3.03 24.42
C THR A 3 -1.84 -1.91 23.65
N LYS A 4 -1.32 -0.68 23.75
CA LYS A 4 -1.85 0.47 23.01
C LYS A 4 -1.11 0.62 21.68
N ILE A 5 -1.84 0.58 20.58
CA ILE A 5 -1.28 0.61 19.22
C ILE A 5 -1.67 1.92 18.54
N LEU A 6 -0.68 2.67 18.08
CA LEU A 6 -0.89 3.83 17.21
C LEU A 6 -0.78 3.42 15.74
N VAL A 7 -1.82 3.72 14.95
CA VAL A 7 -1.82 3.50 13.51
C VAL A 7 -1.81 4.83 12.77
N THR A 8 -0.76 5.11 12.00
CA THR A 8 -0.76 6.22 11.06
C THR A 8 -1.30 5.78 9.71
N GLY A 9 -2.00 6.66 9.00
CA GLY A 9 -2.61 6.31 7.71
C GLY A 9 -3.87 5.44 7.84
N GLY A 10 -4.51 5.41 9.01
CA GLY A 10 -5.68 4.60 9.31
C GLY A 10 -6.92 4.87 8.44
N THR A 11 -7.04 6.06 7.85
CA THR A 11 -8.10 6.39 6.90
C THR A 11 -7.83 5.92 5.46
N GLY A 12 -6.62 5.44 5.18
CA GLY A 12 -6.23 4.88 3.88
C GLY A 12 -6.71 3.44 3.69
N PHE A 13 -6.60 2.94 2.46
CA PHE A 13 -7.09 1.62 2.08
C PHE A 13 -6.50 0.51 2.98
N LEU A 14 -5.17 0.35 3.02
CA LEU A 14 -4.53 -0.68 3.84
C LEU A 14 -4.65 -0.38 5.33
N GLY A 15 -4.42 0.88 5.75
CA GLY A 15 -4.47 1.25 7.17
C GLY A 15 -5.81 0.94 7.82
N ALA A 16 -6.91 1.10 7.08
CA ALA A 16 -8.24 0.77 7.54
C ALA A 16 -8.44 -0.76 7.78
N TYR A 17 -7.88 -1.60 6.93
CA TYR A 17 -7.88 -3.05 7.13
C TYR A 17 -6.96 -3.50 8.25
N ILE A 18 -5.81 -2.82 8.45
CA ILE A 18 -4.94 -3.06 9.61
C ILE A 18 -5.71 -2.74 10.90
N ILE A 19 -6.39 -1.59 10.96
CA ILE A 19 -7.24 -1.23 12.11
C ILE A 19 -8.31 -2.28 12.34
N LYS A 20 -9.00 -2.73 11.29
CA LYS A 20 -10.02 -3.77 11.39
C LYS A 20 -9.44 -5.04 12.03
N GLU A 21 -8.32 -5.54 11.52
CA GLU A 21 -7.64 -6.74 12.04
C GLU A 21 -7.27 -6.59 13.52
N LEU A 22 -6.70 -5.44 13.91
CA LEU A 22 -6.30 -5.18 15.30
C LEU A 22 -7.49 -5.09 16.25
N VAL A 23 -8.57 -4.40 15.85
CA VAL A 23 -9.79 -4.28 16.65
C VAL A 23 -10.48 -5.64 16.82
N GLU A 24 -10.52 -6.46 15.77
CA GLU A 24 -11.08 -7.82 15.82
C GLU A 24 -10.25 -8.76 16.73
N LYS A 25 -8.94 -8.53 16.83
CA LYS A 25 -8.06 -9.21 17.80
C LYS A 25 -8.15 -8.66 19.23
N GLY A 26 -8.91 -7.59 19.47
CA GLY A 26 -9.13 -7.02 20.79
C GLY A 26 -8.09 -6.00 21.25
N TYR A 27 -7.25 -5.48 20.36
CA TYR A 27 -6.28 -4.43 20.70
C TYR A 27 -6.95 -3.07 20.88
N ALA A 28 -6.38 -2.24 21.77
CA ALA A 28 -6.71 -0.83 21.89
C ALA A 28 -5.99 -0.03 20.78
N VAL A 29 -6.76 0.51 19.84
CA VAL A 29 -6.23 1.20 18.67
C VAL A 29 -6.50 2.69 18.75
N LYS A 30 -5.40 3.49 18.70
CA LYS A 30 -5.40 4.93 18.43
C LYS A 30 -4.99 5.14 16.99
N ALA A 31 -5.68 6.00 16.24
CA ALA A 31 -5.37 6.26 14.84
C ALA A 31 -5.40 7.74 14.49
N ILE A 32 -4.40 8.17 13.70
CA ILE A 32 -4.31 9.55 13.23
C ILE A 32 -5.19 9.73 11.99
N ARG A 33 -6.01 10.78 11.99
CA ARG A 33 -6.71 11.27 10.81
C ARG A 33 -6.42 12.76 10.61
N ARG A 34 -6.37 13.23 9.37
CA ARG A 34 -6.34 14.66 9.09
C ARG A 34 -7.77 15.21 9.11
N GLU A 35 -7.94 16.48 9.44
CA GLU A 35 -9.25 17.17 9.40
C GLU A 35 -10.01 16.92 8.07
N SER A 36 -9.28 16.99 6.94
CA SER A 36 -9.85 16.75 5.61
C SER A 36 -10.16 15.30 5.28
N SER A 37 -9.74 14.34 6.12
CA SER A 37 -9.92 12.91 5.86
C SER A 37 -11.29 12.43 6.35
N ARG A 38 -11.96 11.65 5.50
CA ARG A 38 -13.19 10.92 5.88
C ARG A 38 -12.82 9.54 6.41
N LEU A 39 -13.63 9.03 7.34
CA LEU A 39 -13.51 7.65 7.77
C LEU A 39 -13.83 6.70 6.60
N PRO A 40 -13.15 5.53 6.54
CA PRO A 40 -13.29 4.61 5.41
C PRO A 40 -14.64 3.89 5.42
N ALA A 41 -15.57 4.30 4.57
CA ALA A 41 -16.93 3.76 4.47
C ALA A 41 -16.97 2.26 4.09
N PHE A 42 -15.85 1.69 3.61
CA PHE A 42 -15.74 0.27 3.28
C PHE A 42 -15.39 -0.63 4.49
N ILE A 43 -15.20 -0.04 5.67
CA ILE A 43 -15.03 -0.76 6.95
C ILE A 43 -16.32 -0.58 7.77
N PRO A 44 -16.81 -1.64 8.44
CA PRO A 44 -18.02 -1.54 9.27
C PRO A 44 -17.88 -0.47 10.37
N ALA A 45 -18.93 0.34 10.56
CA ALA A 45 -18.95 1.40 11.58
C ALA A 45 -18.66 0.84 12.98
N ALA A 46 -19.19 -0.35 13.33
CA ALA A 46 -18.92 -1.03 14.60
C ALA A 46 -17.43 -1.31 14.90
N ILE A 47 -16.59 -1.35 13.87
CA ILE A 47 -15.12 -1.42 14.03
C ILE A 47 -14.55 -0.03 14.24
N LEU A 48 -14.96 0.95 13.41
CA LEU A 48 -14.46 2.32 13.46
C LEU A 48 -14.80 3.04 14.77
N ASP A 49 -15.96 2.71 15.37
CA ASP A 49 -16.44 3.27 16.64
C ASP A 49 -15.59 2.81 17.84
N LYS A 50 -14.81 1.72 17.71
CA LYS A 50 -13.90 1.24 18.74
C LYS A 50 -12.51 1.87 18.70
N VAL A 51 -12.26 2.71 17.71
CA VAL A 51 -10.96 3.36 17.47
C VAL A 51 -10.91 4.74 18.11
N GLU A 52 -9.87 5.03 18.85
CA GLU A 52 -9.57 6.40 19.30
C GLU A 52 -9.00 7.20 18.13
N TRP A 53 -9.86 7.96 17.45
CA TRP A 53 -9.42 8.82 16.33
C TRP A 53 -8.90 10.15 16.85
N VAL A 54 -7.62 10.44 16.55
CA VAL A 54 -6.98 11.72 16.88
C VAL A 54 -6.72 12.52 15.61
N GLU A 55 -7.11 13.81 15.64
CA GLU A 55 -6.95 14.70 14.51
C GLU A 55 -5.59 15.38 14.52
N GLY A 56 -4.81 15.22 13.45
CA GLY A 56 -3.48 15.80 13.29
C GLY A 56 -2.75 15.31 12.05
N ASP A 57 -1.49 15.74 11.91
CA ASP A 57 -0.62 15.39 10.78
C ASP A 57 0.71 14.82 11.28
N ILE A 58 1.24 13.80 10.62
CA ILE A 58 2.57 13.23 10.92
C ILE A 58 3.73 14.20 10.64
N LEU A 59 3.45 15.34 10.04
CA LEU A 59 4.40 16.43 9.85
C LEU A 59 4.50 17.36 11.06
N ASP A 60 3.57 17.26 12.02
CA ASP A 60 3.58 18.01 13.27
C ASP A 60 4.25 17.18 14.37
N VAL A 61 5.48 17.57 14.69
CA VAL A 61 6.32 16.86 15.65
C VAL A 61 5.78 17.02 17.09
N ILE A 62 5.21 18.19 17.42
CA ILE A 62 4.66 18.45 18.76
C ILE A 62 3.43 17.54 18.95
N PHE A 63 2.52 17.53 17.99
CA PHE A 63 1.38 16.64 18.00
C PHE A 63 1.79 15.17 18.13
N LEU A 64 2.79 14.70 17.36
CA LEU A 64 3.28 13.33 17.46
C LEU A 64 3.82 13.00 18.84
N SER A 65 4.59 13.91 19.45
CA SER A 65 5.15 13.73 20.80
C SER A 65 4.04 13.59 21.87
N GLU A 66 2.95 14.35 21.73
CA GLU A 66 1.80 14.28 22.65
C GLU A 66 1.05 12.95 22.51
N ILE A 67 0.74 12.54 21.28
CA ILE A 67 -0.12 11.37 21.05
C ILE A 67 0.59 10.02 21.21
N MET A 68 1.94 10.02 21.14
CA MET A 68 2.75 8.80 21.33
C MET A 68 3.08 8.52 22.79
N GLN A 69 2.73 9.41 23.72
CA GLN A 69 2.82 9.10 25.14
C GLN A 69 1.99 7.83 25.44
N ASP A 70 2.57 6.90 26.18
CA ASP A 70 1.94 5.62 26.54
C ASP A 70 1.57 4.70 25.33
N ILE A 71 2.18 4.87 24.18
CA ILE A 71 2.05 3.97 23.04
C ILE A 71 3.10 2.87 23.10
N ASP A 72 2.67 1.62 23.12
CA ASP A 72 3.55 0.45 23.10
C ASP A 72 4.04 0.13 21.69
N THR A 73 3.18 0.31 20.69
CA THR A 73 3.45 -0.10 19.32
C THR A 73 2.99 0.94 18.33
N VAL A 74 3.83 1.22 17.33
CA VAL A 74 3.47 2.08 16.18
C VAL A 74 3.41 1.25 14.90
N ILE A 75 2.28 1.33 14.19
CA ILE A 75 2.16 0.81 12.82
C ILE A 75 2.10 2.01 11.87
N HIS A 76 3.20 2.22 11.15
CA HIS A 76 3.34 3.35 10.24
C HIS A 76 2.95 2.96 8.81
N ALA A 77 1.67 3.22 8.47
CA ALA A 77 1.10 2.98 7.15
C ALA A 77 0.77 4.27 6.37
N ALA A 78 1.04 5.44 6.96
CA ALA A 78 0.81 6.72 6.29
C ALA A 78 1.76 6.90 5.11
N ALA A 79 1.20 7.10 3.93
CA ALA A 79 1.96 7.44 2.71
C ALA A 79 1.06 8.12 1.68
N VAL A 80 1.66 8.96 0.86
CA VAL A 80 1.03 9.46 -0.36
C VAL A 80 1.47 8.56 -1.53
N VAL A 81 0.50 7.92 -2.17
CA VAL A 81 0.71 7.10 -3.37
C VAL A 81 0.26 7.90 -4.58
N SER A 82 1.19 8.34 -5.42
CA SER A 82 0.84 9.09 -6.62
C SER A 82 1.91 8.94 -7.70
N PHE A 83 1.47 8.81 -8.95
CA PHE A 83 2.31 8.88 -10.13
C PHE A 83 2.22 10.24 -10.85
N SER A 84 1.46 11.19 -10.28
CA SER A 84 1.32 12.54 -10.80
C SER A 84 2.46 13.44 -10.32
N SER A 85 3.06 14.20 -11.23
CA SER A 85 4.09 15.20 -10.91
C SER A 85 3.57 16.33 -9.99
N ARG A 86 2.26 16.60 -9.98
CA ARG A 86 1.62 17.61 -9.12
C ARG A 86 1.77 17.27 -7.63
N HIS A 87 1.71 15.98 -7.28
CA HIS A 87 1.79 15.53 -5.89
C HIS A 87 3.22 15.23 -5.44
N ARG A 88 4.24 15.46 -6.29
CA ARG A 88 5.62 15.08 -6.01
C ARG A 88 6.15 15.68 -4.70
N LYS A 89 6.00 17.00 -4.51
CA LYS A 89 6.49 17.67 -3.29
C LYS A 89 5.81 17.11 -2.04
N GLN A 90 4.48 17.00 -2.06
CA GLN A 90 3.71 16.45 -0.97
C GLN A 90 4.11 14.99 -0.68
N MET A 91 4.32 14.18 -1.72
CA MET A 91 4.73 12.79 -1.59
C MET A 91 6.09 12.66 -0.87
N TYR A 92 7.09 13.47 -1.24
CA TYR A 92 8.37 13.44 -0.54
C TYR A 92 8.24 13.96 0.90
N LYS A 93 7.47 15.02 1.12
CA LYS A 93 7.22 15.57 2.45
C LYS A 93 6.58 14.53 3.37
N VAL A 94 5.51 13.87 2.93
CA VAL A 94 4.82 12.86 3.76
C VAL A 94 5.63 11.56 3.88
N ASN A 95 6.13 11.01 2.76
CA ASN A 95 6.75 9.69 2.75
C ASN A 95 8.18 9.68 3.31
N VAL A 96 8.87 10.82 3.35
CA VAL A 96 10.24 10.91 3.86
C VAL A 96 10.27 11.68 5.18
N GLU A 97 9.91 12.99 5.17
CA GLU A 97 9.95 13.83 6.37
C GLU A 97 8.95 13.34 7.42
N GLY A 98 7.72 13.00 7.00
CA GLY A 98 6.71 12.43 7.91
C GLY A 98 7.15 11.11 8.52
N THR A 99 7.79 10.21 7.74
CA THR A 99 8.35 8.97 8.28
C THR A 99 9.50 9.24 9.25
N ALA A 100 10.39 10.17 8.94
CA ALA A 100 11.47 10.58 9.84
C ALA A 100 10.93 11.10 11.18
N ASN A 101 9.89 11.95 11.15
CA ASN A 101 9.24 12.46 12.37
C ASN A 101 8.67 11.33 13.22
N VAL A 102 7.92 10.41 12.60
CA VAL A 102 7.33 9.26 13.33
C VAL A 102 8.41 8.37 13.94
N VAL A 103 9.52 8.12 13.23
CA VAL A 103 10.67 7.35 13.72
C VAL A 103 11.34 8.06 14.90
N ASN A 104 11.62 9.37 14.77
CA ASN A 104 12.27 10.14 15.81
C ASN A 104 11.47 10.16 17.10
N ILE A 105 10.17 10.43 17.01
CA ILE A 105 9.28 10.45 18.18
C ILE A 105 9.10 9.04 18.76
N ALA A 106 9.04 7.99 17.93
CA ALA A 106 8.99 6.62 18.43
C ALA A 106 10.23 6.24 19.24
N LEU A 107 11.43 6.71 18.84
CA LEU A 107 12.67 6.56 19.61
C LEU A 107 12.62 7.36 20.91
N GLU A 108 12.24 8.63 20.85
CA GLU A 108 12.15 9.53 22.00
C GLU A 108 11.18 9.01 23.08
N GLN A 109 10.04 8.48 22.66
CA GLN A 109 9.01 7.93 23.54
C GLN A 109 9.26 6.47 23.94
N ASN A 110 10.40 5.88 23.53
CA ASN A 110 10.77 4.48 23.81
C ASN A 110 9.67 3.48 23.37
N VAL A 111 9.07 3.70 22.19
CA VAL A 111 8.10 2.79 21.61
C VAL A 111 8.72 1.40 21.50
N ARG A 112 8.08 0.40 22.12
CA ARG A 112 8.60 -0.97 22.21
C ARG A 112 8.65 -1.69 20.87
N ARG A 113 7.72 -1.38 19.95
CA ARG A 113 7.60 -2.06 18.66
C ARG A 113 7.21 -1.10 17.55
N PHE A 114 7.88 -1.18 16.40
CA PHE A 114 7.60 -0.38 15.22
C PHE A 114 7.39 -1.26 14.00
N VAL A 115 6.26 -1.10 13.31
CA VAL A 115 5.97 -1.82 12.06
C VAL A 115 5.82 -0.81 10.92
N HIS A 116 6.72 -0.86 9.95
CA HIS A 116 6.70 0.04 8.81
C HIS A 116 6.10 -0.61 7.57
N ILE A 117 5.07 0.00 7.00
CA ILE A 117 4.53 -0.40 5.70
C ILE A 117 5.27 0.34 4.58
N SER A 118 6.27 -0.32 4.00
CA SER A 118 6.97 0.14 2.81
C SER A 118 6.21 -0.26 1.53
N SER A 119 6.88 -0.69 0.50
CA SER A 119 6.31 -1.21 -0.76
C SER A 119 7.39 -1.96 -1.51
N VAL A 120 7.03 -2.99 -2.30
CA VAL A 120 7.99 -3.61 -3.25
C VAL A 120 8.62 -2.58 -4.20
N ALA A 121 7.98 -1.43 -4.40
CA ALA A 121 8.57 -0.34 -5.17
C ALA A 121 9.86 0.22 -4.56
N ALA A 122 10.04 0.14 -3.23
CA ALA A 122 11.25 0.60 -2.53
C ALA A 122 12.46 -0.31 -2.73
N LEU A 123 12.26 -1.55 -3.19
CA LEU A 123 13.33 -2.48 -3.53
C LEU A 123 13.99 -2.16 -4.89
N GLY A 124 13.42 -1.23 -5.64
CA GLY A 124 13.89 -0.88 -6.97
C GLY A 124 13.41 -1.85 -8.04
N ARG A 125 14.05 -1.78 -9.20
CA ARG A 125 13.77 -2.67 -10.33
C ARG A 125 14.99 -3.47 -10.66
N THR A 126 14.84 -4.78 -10.68
CA THR A 126 15.87 -5.70 -11.17
C THR A 126 15.94 -5.70 -12.70
N LEU A 127 17.03 -6.25 -13.23
CA LEU A 127 17.15 -6.54 -14.66
C LEU A 127 16.01 -7.45 -15.11
N GLN A 128 15.61 -7.33 -16.39
CA GLN A 128 14.49 -8.12 -16.96
C GLN A 128 14.68 -9.62 -16.69
N GLY A 129 13.63 -10.25 -16.13
CA GLY A 129 13.56 -11.69 -15.91
C GLY A 129 14.08 -12.19 -14.56
N GLN A 130 14.62 -11.32 -13.71
CA GLN A 130 14.99 -11.71 -12.34
C GLN A 130 13.81 -11.48 -11.38
N SER A 131 13.62 -12.43 -10.45
CA SER A 131 12.69 -12.28 -9.34
C SER A 131 13.27 -11.31 -8.30
N VAL A 132 12.40 -10.48 -7.72
CA VAL A 132 12.75 -9.56 -6.63
C VAL A 132 12.53 -10.26 -5.30
N ASN A 133 13.53 -10.21 -4.44
CA ASN A 133 13.42 -10.65 -3.05
C ASN A 133 14.02 -9.60 -2.11
N GLU A 134 14.02 -9.91 -0.80
CA GLU A 134 14.47 -8.96 0.22
C GLU A 134 15.97 -8.65 0.15
N ASN A 135 16.78 -9.46 -0.54
CA ASN A 135 18.21 -9.21 -0.76
C ASN A 135 18.48 -8.29 -1.96
N SER A 136 17.43 -7.96 -2.73
CA SER A 136 17.55 -7.06 -3.88
C SER A 136 18.07 -5.70 -3.43
N LYS A 137 19.09 -5.18 -4.12
CA LYS A 137 19.70 -3.88 -3.81
C LYS A 137 19.03 -2.79 -4.63
N TRP A 138 18.82 -1.66 -3.99
CA TRP A 138 18.34 -0.47 -4.69
C TRP A 138 19.40 0.02 -5.68
N GLU A 139 19.02 0.12 -6.93
CA GLU A 139 19.84 0.73 -7.98
C GLU A 139 19.20 2.03 -8.47
N ASN A 140 20.01 3.09 -8.58
CA ASN A 140 19.54 4.35 -9.14
C ASN A 140 19.30 4.18 -10.64
N SER A 141 18.05 4.17 -11.04
CA SER A 141 17.62 4.02 -12.42
C SER A 141 16.64 5.13 -12.83
N LYS A 142 16.68 5.50 -14.12
CA LYS A 142 15.66 6.38 -14.72
C LYS A 142 14.29 5.69 -14.78
N ALA A 143 14.23 4.38 -14.60
CA ALA A 143 13.00 3.60 -14.52
C ALA A 143 12.33 3.68 -13.14
N ASN A 144 13.05 4.12 -12.09
CA ASN A 144 12.45 4.28 -10.76
C ASN A 144 11.52 5.49 -10.74
N THR A 145 10.27 5.25 -10.41
CA THR A 145 9.25 6.27 -10.25
C THR A 145 9.56 7.21 -9.08
N HIS A 146 8.98 8.40 -9.05
CA HIS A 146 9.11 9.28 -7.89
C HIS A 146 8.49 8.65 -6.64
N TYR A 147 7.42 7.86 -6.79
CA TYR A 147 6.86 7.08 -5.70
C TYR A 147 7.88 6.07 -5.15
N ALA A 148 8.49 5.26 -6.01
CA ALA A 148 9.53 4.30 -5.61
C ALA A 148 10.68 4.98 -4.84
N LYS A 149 11.17 6.10 -5.35
CA LYS A 149 12.23 6.89 -4.70
C LYS A 149 11.82 7.45 -3.35
N SER A 150 10.56 7.91 -3.20
CA SER A 150 10.06 8.44 -1.93
C SER A 150 9.90 7.35 -0.88
N LYS A 151 9.39 6.16 -1.28
CA LYS A 151 9.27 5.00 -0.36
C LYS A 151 10.65 4.50 0.07
N HIS A 152 11.59 4.36 -0.88
CA HIS A 152 12.96 3.97 -0.55
C HIS A 152 13.62 4.96 0.44
N LYS A 153 13.49 6.26 0.21
CA LYS A 153 14.06 7.28 1.12
C LYS A 153 13.39 7.26 2.50
N GLY A 154 12.06 7.12 2.57
CA GLY A 154 11.37 6.99 3.86
C GLY A 154 11.80 5.73 4.61
N GLU A 155 12.01 4.62 3.90
CA GLU A 155 12.52 3.40 4.50
C GLU A 155 13.95 3.55 5.06
N LEU A 156 14.81 4.35 4.42
CA LEU A 156 16.14 4.66 4.96
C LEU A 156 16.05 5.35 6.34
N GLU A 157 15.03 6.16 6.59
CA GLU A 157 14.77 6.73 7.92
C GLU A 157 14.41 5.66 8.96
N VAL A 158 13.67 4.63 8.55
CA VAL A 158 13.38 3.49 9.44
C VAL A 158 14.64 2.69 9.73
N TRP A 159 15.48 2.43 8.71
CA TRP A 159 16.79 1.78 8.91
C TRP A 159 17.73 2.59 9.79
N ARG A 160 17.70 3.93 9.68
CA ARG A 160 18.43 4.81 10.60
C ARG A 160 17.90 4.62 12.04
N GLY A 161 16.58 4.63 12.22
CA GLY A 161 15.96 4.40 13.53
C GLY A 161 16.34 3.03 14.13
N ILE A 162 16.38 1.97 13.32
CA ILE A 162 16.88 0.65 13.74
C ILE A 162 18.33 0.76 14.23
N GLY A 163 19.20 1.43 13.49
CA GLY A 163 20.59 1.67 13.89
C GLY A 163 20.73 2.50 15.18
N GLU A 164 19.71 3.26 15.57
CA GLU A 164 19.59 4.03 16.80
C GLU A 164 18.86 3.28 17.93
N GLY A 165 18.46 2.02 17.70
CA GLY A 165 17.86 1.14 18.71
C GLY A 165 16.35 0.93 18.60
N LEU A 166 15.69 1.40 17.53
CA LEU A 166 14.27 1.13 17.31
C LEU A 166 14.02 -0.34 16.96
N ASP A 167 13.22 -1.03 17.77
CA ASP A 167 12.76 -2.39 17.41
C ASP A 167 11.74 -2.32 16.29
N ALA A 168 12.15 -2.61 15.06
CA ALA A 168 11.31 -2.46 13.90
C ALA A 168 11.36 -3.63 12.91
N VAL A 169 10.21 -3.84 12.23
CA VAL A 169 10.09 -4.68 11.05
C VAL A 169 9.48 -3.88 9.90
N ILE A 170 9.87 -4.25 8.67
CA ILE A 170 9.45 -3.56 7.45
C ILE A 170 8.72 -4.55 6.55
N LEU A 171 7.53 -4.19 6.09
CA LEU A 171 6.75 -4.96 5.12
C LEU A 171 6.77 -4.27 3.76
N TYR A 172 6.94 -5.07 2.71
CA TYR A 172 6.87 -4.64 1.31
C TYR A 172 5.66 -5.28 0.61
N PRO A 173 4.47 -4.72 0.76
CA PRO A 173 3.34 -5.20 -0.02
C PRO A 173 3.59 -5.02 -1.52
N SER A 174 3.19 -6.03 -2.30
CA SER A 174 3.02 -5.91 -3.75
C SER A 174 1.75 -5.09 -4.06
N THR A 175 1.19 -5.18 -5.27
CA THR A 175 -0.04 -4.45 -5.58
C THR A 175 -1.20 -4.99 -4.75
N ILE A 176 -1.70 -4.18 -3.83
CA ILE A 176 -2.76 -4.57 -2.89
C ILE A 176 -4.11 -4.51 -3.60
N LEU A 177 -4.86 -5.61 -3.53
CA LEU A 177 -6.20 -5.77 -4.10
C LEU A 177 -7.22 -6.00 -2.98
N GLY A 178 -8.45 -5.56 -3.19
CA GLY A 178 -9.55 -5.79 -2.24
C GLY A 178 -10.67 -4.77 -2.42
N TYR A 179 -11.68 -4.89 -1.57
CA TYR A 179 -12.79 -3.97 -1.52
C TYR A 179 -12.40 -2.68 -0.79
N GLY A 180 -12.59 -1.53 -1.43
CA GLY A 180 -12.22 -0.21 -0.90
C GLY A 180 -12.96 0.92 -1.61
N ASP A 181 -12.48 2.15 -1.52
CA ASP A 181 -13.01 3.24 -2.36
C ASP A 181 -12.58 3.01 -3.82
N TRP A 182 -13.53 2.52 -4.62
CA TRP A 182 -13.24 2.16 -6.01
C TRP A 182 -13.01 3.33 -6.96
N ASN A 183 -13.07 4.58 -6.47
CA ASN A 183 -12.64 5.75 -7.21
C ASN A 183 -11.15 6.07 -7.01
N ASN A 184 -10.48 5.37 -6.10
CA ASN A 184 -9.11 5.67 -5.69
C ASN A 184 -8.19 4.44 -5.69
N GLY A 185 -6.90 4.67 -5.96
CA GLY A 185 -5.84 3.67 -5.83
C GLY A 185 -6.04 2.42 -6.70
N SER A 186 -5.64 1.27 -6.17
CA SER A 186 -5.80 -0.03 -6.85
C SER A 186 -7.26 -0.48 -6.95
N SER A 187 -8.13 -0.02 -6.05
CA SER A 187 -9.58 -0.28 -6.10
C SER A 187 -10.23 0.28 -7.37
N ALA A 188 -9.67 1.34 -7.97
CA ALA A 188 -10.15 1.91 -9.23
C ALA A 188 -10.02 0.94 -10.43
N ILE A 189 -9.18 -0.10 -10.33
CA ILE A 189 -9.07 -1.13 -11.36
C ILE A 189 -10.40 -1.90 -11.46
N PHE A 190 -11.00 -2.26 -10.31
CA PHE A 190 -12.31 -2.94 -10.26
C PHE A 190 -13.40 -2.10 -10.97
N LYS A 191 -13.45 -0.79 -10.64
CA LYS A 191 -14.39 0.13 -11.29
C LYS A 191 -14.18 0.18 -12.81
N SER A 192 -12.94 0.28 -13.25
CA SER A 192 -12.63 0.35 -14.69
C SER A 192 -13.16 -0.87 -15.44
N ILE A 193 -13.00 -2.09 -14.91
CA ILE A 193 -13.52 -3.32 -15.50
C ILE A 193 -15.05 -3.37 -15.44
N HIS A 194 -15.64 -3.00 -14.30
CA HIS A 194 -17.09 -2.89 -14.15
C HIS A 194 -17.71 -1.95 -15.20
N ASP A 195 -17.02 -0.83 -15.50
CA ASP A 195 -17.45 0.19 -16.47
C ASP A 195 -17.11 -0.20 -17.93
N GLY A 196 -16.57 -1.41 -18.18
CA GLY A 196 -16.36 -1.96 -19.53
C GLY A 196 -15.02 -1.57 -20.16
N PHE A 197 -13.98 -1.26 -19.36
CA PHE A 197 -12.65 -0.99 -19.90
C PHE A 197 -12.10 -2.20 -20.67
N ASN A 198 -11.79 -2.00 -21.96
CA ASN A 198 -11.50 -3.08 -22.92
C ASN A 198 -10.01 -3.18 -23.33
N TRP A 199 -9.10 -2.63 -22.51
CA TRP A 199 -7.67 -2.69 -22.80
C TRP A 199 -6.91 -3.41 -21.69
N TYR A 200 -5.86 -4.15 -22.02
CA TYR A 200 -4.95 -4.75 -21.06
C TYR A 200 -3.48 -4.53 -21.46
N SER A 201 -2.59 -4.52 -20.48
CA SER A 201 -1.14 -4.52 -20.73
C SER A 201 -0.57 -5.93 -20.66
N PRO A 202 0.50 -6.23 -21.43
CA PRO A 202 1.11 -7.55 -21.43
C PRO A 202 2.00 -7.83 -20.23
N GLY A 203 2.19 -6.86 -19.32
CA GLY A 203 3.08 -6.97 -18.19
C GLY A 203 2.63 -7.98 -17.13
N LYS A 204 3.57 -8.32 -16.24
CA LYS A 204 3.38 -9.19 -15.06
C LYS A 204 3.80 -8.44 -13.80
N ASN A 205 3.06 -8.64 -12.71
CA ASN A 205 3.34 -8.01 -11.43
C ASN A 205 2.91 -8.91 -10.26
N GLY A 206 3.35 -8.59 -9.05
CA GLY A 206 2.86 -9.20 -7.83
C GLY A 206 1.55 -8.54 -7.35
N PHE A 207 0.66 -9.37 -6.83
CA PHE A 207 -0.62 -8.96 -6.26
C PHE A 207 -0.85 -9.66 -4.92
N VAL A 208 -1.54 -8.99 -4.01
CA VAL A 208 -1.86 -9.52 -2.68
C VAL A 208 -3.21 -9.01 -2.20
N ALA A 209 -3.96 -9.83 -1.47
CA ALA A 209 -5.18 -9.41 -0.82
C ALA A 209 -4.89 -8.42 0.31
N VAL A 210 -5.70 -7.39 0.47
CA VAL A 210 -5.51 -6.37 1.52
C VAL A 210 -5.63 -6.98 2.91
N GLU A 211 -6.52 -7.96 3.08
CA GLU A 211 -6.71 -8.72 4.31
C GLU A 211 -5.44 -9.49 4.69
N ASP A 212 -4.74 -10.08 3.73
CA ASP A 212 -3.50 -10.82 3.98
C ASP A 212 -2.37 -9.88 4.42
N VAL A 213 -2.29 -8.66 3.85
CA VAL A 213 -1.32 -7.66 4.29
C VAL A 213 -1.62 -7.20 5.72
N ALA A 214 -2.89 -6.94 6.04
CA ALA A 214 -3.32 -6.56 7.39
C ALA A 214 -2.99 -7.66 8.41
N LYS A 215 -3.33 -8.92 8.09
CA LYS A 215 -3.02 -10.08 8.92
C LYS A 215 -1.53 -10.30 9.12
N ALA A 216 -0.71 -10.21 8.03
CA ALA A 216 0.74 -10.33 8.14
C ALA A 216 1.33 -9.20 8.99
N THR A 217 0.79 -7.98 8.91
CA THR A 217 1.19 -6.84 9.74
C THR A 217 0.94 -7.12 11.21
N ALA A 218 -0.26 -7.58 11.57
CA ALA A 218 -0.62 -7.91 12.95
C ALA A 218 0.22 -9.07 13.50
N LEU A 219 0.43 -10.12 12.71
CA LEU A 219 1.26 -11.26 13.12
C LEU A 219 2.72 -10.87 13.35
N LEU A 220 3.34 -10.10 12.43
CA LEU A 220 4.72 -9.64 12.60
C LEU A 220 4.88 -8.66 13.78
N MET A 221 3.85 -7.88 14.06
CA MET A 221 3.82 -7.03 15.26
C MET A 221 3.92 -7.86 16.56
N GLU A 222 3.30 -9.03 16.57
CA GLU A 222 3.23 -9.95 17.73
C GLU A 222 4.52 -10.78 17.92
N THR A 223 5.45 -10.78 16.96
CA THR A 223 6.72 -11.52 17.05
C THR A 223 7.83 -10.71 17.70
N ASP A 224 8.87 -11.40 18.20
CA ASP A 224 10.13 -10.79 18.64
C ASP A 224 11.13 -10.57 17.49
N ILE A 225 10.71 -10.77 16.23
CA ILE A 225 11.56 -10.57 15.05
C ILE A 225 11.78 -9.07 14.86
N THR A 226 13.04 -8.64 14.88
CA THR A 226 13.45 -7.24 14.68
C THR A 226 14.48 -7.13 13.56
N GLU A 227 14.70 -5.90 13.05
CA GLU A 227 15.69 -5.58 12.01
C GLU A 227 15.52 -6.40 10.72
N GLN A 228 14.29 -6.81 10.44
CA GLN A 228 13.98 -7.63 9.28
C GLN A 228 12.99 -6.93 8.34
N ARG A 229 13.04 -7.35 7.09
CA ARG A 229 12.13 -6.89 6.04
C ARG A 229 11.53 -8.06 5.28
N TYR A 230 10.26 -7.93 4.88
CA TYR A 230 9.47 -9.02 4.31
C TYR A 230 8.64 -8.57 3.11
N ILE A 231 8.76 -9.26 1.99
CA ILE A 231 7.86 -9.08 0.85
C ILE A 231 6.54 -9.77 1.16
N VAL A 232 5.45 -9.01 1.06
CA VAL A 232 4.08 -9.50 1.23
C VAL A 232 3.44 -9.56 -0.16
N ASN A 233 3.61 -10.71 -0.82
CA ASN A 233 3.13 -10.98 -2.18
C ASN A 233 2.32 -12.26 -2.19
N GLY A 234 1.04 -12.19 -2.58
CA GLY A 234 0.18 -13.37 -2.69
C GLY A 234 0.58 -14.24 -3.88
N ASP A 235 0.58 -13.66 -5.09
CA ASP A 235 0.96 -14.36 -6.32
C ASP A 235 1.43 -13.36 -7.39
N ASN A 236 2.07 -13.88 -8.42
CA ASN A 236 2.60 -13.12 -9.56
C ASN A 236 1.77 -13.39 -10.81
N TRP A 237 0.87 -12.48 -11.16
CA TRP A 237 -0.05 -12.61 -12.29
C TRP A 237 0.27 -11.62 -13.41
N THR A 238 -0.14 -11.96 -14.64
CA THR A 238 -0.22 -10.98 -15.71
C THR A 238 -1.39 -10.02 -15.46
N PHE A 239 -1.28 -8.79 -15.96
CA PHE A 239 -2.41 -7.86 -15.89
C PHE A 239 -3.64 -8.42 -16.62
N LYS A 240 -3.41 -9.22 -17.69
CA LYS A 240 -4.53 -9.88 -18.39
C LYS A 240 -5.26 -10.87 -17.49
N GLN A 241 -4.54 -11.75 -16.78
CA GLN A 241 -5.18 -12.68 -15.83
C GLN A 241 -5.99 -11.92 -14.76
N LEU A 242 -5.43 -10.86 -14.19
CA LEU A 242 -6.10 -10.03 -13.20
C LEU A 242 -7.42 -9.46 -13.74
N LEU A 243 -7.36 -8.81 -14.92
CA LEU A 243 -8.52 -8.13 -15.51
C LEU A 243 -9.57 -9.12 -16.00
N ASP A 244 -9.16 -10.27 -16.54
CA ASP A 244 -10.07 -11.34 -16.96
C ASP A 244 -10.82 -11.93 -15.76
N THR A 245 -10.13 -12.16 -14.63
CA THR A 245 -10.75 -12.66 -13.39
C THR A 245 -11.75 -11.66 -12.83
N MET A 246 -11.43 -10.35 -12.85
CA MET A 246 -12.37 -9.30 -12.44
C MET A 246 -13.58 -9.24 -13.37
N ALA A 247 -13.38 -9.35 -14.68
CA ALA A 247 -14.46 -9.34 -15.67
C ALA A 247 -15.40 -10.52 -15.46
N ASP A 248 -14.88 -11.73 -15.28
CA ASP A 248 -15.66 -12.93 -14.96
C ASP A 248 -16.47 -12.75 -13.68
N ALA A 249 -15.84 -12.20 -12.62
CA ALA A 249 -16.50 -11.97 -11.33
C ALA A 249 -17.64 -10.92 -11.40
N PHE A 250 -17.52 -9.92 -12.27
CA PHE A 250 -18.57 -8.93 -12.52
C PHE A 250 -19.60 -9.34 -13.58
N GLY A 251 -19.43 -10.50 -14.26
CA GLY A 251 -20.25 -10.89 -15.39
C GLY A 251 -20.10 -9.93 -16.58
N LYS A 252 -18.90 -9.39 -16.80
CA LYS A 252 -18.58 -8.43 -17.87
C LYS A 252 -17.70 -9.06 -18.95
N PRO A 253 -17.73 -8.53 -20.19
CA PRO A 253 -16.81 -8.95 -21.23
C PRO A 253 -15.34 -8.74 -20.81
N LYS A 254 -14.50 -9.74 -21.09
CA LYS A 254 -13.04 -9.64 -20.85
C LYS A 254 -12.41 -8.60 -21.77
N PRO A 255 -11.39 -7.85 -21.30
CA PRO A 255 -10.61 -6.95 -22.15
C PRO A 255 -9.95 -7.68 -23.32
N GLN A 256 -10.19 -7.19 -24.54
CA GLN A 256 -9.72 -7.82 -25.79
C GLN A 256 -8.51 -7.12 -26.40
N ARG A 257 -8.31 -5.83 -26.10
CA ARG A 257 -7.32 -5.00 -26.78
C ARG A 257 -6.03 -4.92 -26.00
N GLN A 258 -4.96 -5.43 -26.58
CA GLN A 258 -3.63 -5.30 -25.95
C GLN A 258 -3.03 -3.92 -26.19
N THR A 259 -2.53 -3.28 -25.14
CA THR A 259 -1.77 -2.04 -25.26
C THR A 259 -0.35 -2.31 -25.77
N THR A 260 0.16 -1.46 -26.66
CA THR A 260 1.55 -1.46 -27.07
C THR A 260 2.31 -0.31 -26.38
N ARG A 261 3.64 -0.42 -26.28
CA ARG A 261 4.47 0.67 -25.72
C ARG A 261 4.28 1.99 -26.47
N ALA A 262 4.11 1.93 -27.80
CA ALA A 262 3.87 3.11 -28.63
C ALA A 262 2.52 3.76 -28.30
N LEU A 263 1.44 2.96 -28.23
CA LEU A 263 0.11 3.42 -27.88
C LEU A 263 0.08 4.07 -26.49
N MET A 264 0.70 3.41 -25.49
CA MET A 264 0.81 3.96 -24.14
C MET A 264 1.65 5.25 -24.12
N GLY A 265 2.67 5.32 -24.98
CA GLY A 265 3.47 6.54 -25.17
C GLY A 265 2.64 7.74 -25.66
N ILE A 266 1.68 7.51 -26.55
CA ILE A 266 0.76 8.55 -27.05
C ILE A 266 -0.30 8.86 -25.97
N ALA A 267 -0.92 7.82 -25.39
CA ALA A 267 -2.02 7.96 -24.44
C ALA A 267 -1.65 8.78 -23.20
N TRP A 268 -0.48 8.54 -22.56
CA TRP A 268 -0.09 9.33 -21.39
C TRP A 268 0.23 10.79 -21.72
N ARG A 269 0.74 11.07 -22.94
CA ARG A 269 0.99 12.45 -23.39
C ARG A 269 -0.33 13.19 -23.62
N TRP A 270 -1.31 12.54 -24.25
CA TRP A 270 -2.65 13.07 -24.43
C TRP A 270 -3.32 13.34 -23.09
N GLU A 271 -3.27 12.39 -22.16
CA GLU A 271 -3.83 12.53 -20.83
C GLU A 271 -3.15 13.67 -20.03
N LYS A 272 -1.84 13.84 -20.19
CA LYS A 272 -1.11 14.97 -19.61
C LYS A 272 -1.63 16.30 -20.16
N VAL A 273 -1.82 16.42 -21.47
CA VAL A 273 -2.36 17.64 -22.11
C VAL A 273 -3.79 17.88 -21.61
N ARG A 274 -4.65 16.86 -21.65
CA ARG A 274 -6.02 16.95 -21.15
C ARG A 274 -6.07 17.44 -19.69
N SER A 275 -5.20 16.92 -18.83
CA SER A 275 -5.13 17.29 -17.42
C SER A 275 -4.75 18.78 -17.18
N LEU A 276 -4.05 19.42 -18.12
CA LEU A 276 -3.72 20.85 -18.06
C LEU A 276 -4.98 21.71 -18.27
N PHE A 277 -5.90 21.26 -19.14
CA PHE A 277 -7.15 22.00 -19.43
C PHE A 277 -8.27 21.67 -18.45
N THR A 278 -8.37 20.44 -17.96
CA THR A 278 -9.46 20.02 -17.08
C THR A 278 -9.17 20.19 -15.59
N GLY A 279 -7.92 20.47 -15.20
CA GLY A 279 -7.53 20.53 -13.78
C GLY A 279 -7.47 19.17 -13.06
N HIS A 280 -7.98 18.10 -13.65
CA HIS A 280 -7.97 16.76 -13.05
C HIS A 280 -6.57 16.12 -13.11
N SER A 281 -6.26 15.25 -12.13
CA SER A 281 -5.05 14.46 -12.19
C SER A 281 -5.10 13.44 -13.33
N PRO A 282 -4.01 13.25 -14.11
CA PRO A 282 -4.01 12.32 -15.22
C PRO A 282 -4.20 10.89 -14.70
N VAL A 283 -5.13 10.15 -15.30
CA VAL A 283 -5.39 8.73 -15.00
C VAL A 283 -4.20 7.86 -15.44
N LEU A 284 -3.58 8.21 -16.56
CA LEU A 284 -2.42 7.53 -17.11
C LEU A 284 -1.21 8.47 -17.10
N THR A 285 -0.13 8.04 -16.45
CA THR A 285 1.14 8.76 -16.40
C THR A 285 2.24 7.98 -17.12
N LYS A 286 3.35 8.63 -17.40
CA LYS A 286 4.55 7.95 -17.92
C LYS A 286 4.99 6.82 -16.97
N GLU A 287 4.94 7.07 -15.67
CA GLU A 287 5.37 6.13 -14.64
C GLU A 287 4.46 4.90 -14.58
N SER A 288 3.12 5.09 -14.56
CA SER A 288 2.18 3.98 -14.59
C SER A 288 2.26 3.16 -15.89
N ALA A 289 2.51 3.81 -17.03
CA ALA A 289 2.70 3.12 -18.31
C ALA A 289 3.95 2.22 -18.31
N ILE A 290 5.04 2.65 -17.67
CA ILE A 290 6.25 1.83 -17.51
C ILE A 290 5.97 0.62 -16.62
N VAL A 291 5.28 0.81 -15.51
CA VAL A 291 4.92 -0.30 -14.59
C VAL A 291 4.05 -1.33 -15.30
N ALA A 292 3.04 -0.88 -16.03
CA ALA A 292 2.10 -1.75 -16.74
C ALA A 292 2.74 -2.66 -17.81
N HIS A 293 3.91 -2.28 -18.35
CA HIS A 293 4.65 -3.06 -19.35
C HIS A 293 5.89 -3.76 -18.78
N SER A 294 6.11 -3.73 -17.47
CA SER A 294 7.20 -4.47 -16.83
C SER A 294 6.79 -5.91 -16.53
N ASN A 295 7.76 -6.81 -16.58
CA ASN A 295 7.61 -8.19 -16.11
C ASN A 295 8.41 -8.33 -14.82
N THR A 296 7.76 -8.15 -13.69
CA THR A 296 8.39 -8.24 -12.37
C THR A 296 7.68 -9.32 -11.56
N THR A 297 8.47 -10.20 -10.95
CA THR A 297 7.99 -11.22 -10.01
C THR A 297 8.61 -10.99 -8.65
N PHE A 298 7.90 -11.37 -7.60
CA PHE A 298 8.34 -11.21 -6.22
C PHE A 298 8.30 -12.55 -5.51
N GLU A 299 9.32 -12.82 -4.71
CA GLU A 299 9.40 -13.98 -3.84
C GLU A 299 8.78 -13.63 -2.48
N ASN A 300 8.13 -14.60 -1.84
CA ASN A 300 7.50 -14.43 -0.53
C ASN A 300 7.90 -15.50 0.49
N ASP A 301 8.91 -16.29 0.17
CA ASP A 301 9.35 -17.44 0.98
C ASP A 301 9.88 -17.03 2.35
N LYS A 302 10.52 -15.85 2.44
CA LYS A 302 11.03 -15.32 3.71
C LYS A 302 9.89 -15.06 4.70
N LEU A 303 8.79 -14.47 4.24
CA LEU A 303 7.62 -14.23 5.08
C LEU A 303 6.97 -15.53 5.54
N LYS A 304 6.78 -16.51 4.63
CA LYS A 304 6.21 -17.81 4.96
C LYS A 304 7.03 -18.58 6.00
N LYS A 305 8.36 -18.46 5.93
CA LYS A 305 9.26 -19.04 6.94
C LYS A 305 9.18 -18.33 8.29
N ALA A 306 9.02 -17.02 8.28
CA ALA A 306 8.92 -16.20 9.50
C ALA A 306 7.58 -16.35 10.21
N LEU A 307 6.50 -16.64 9.47
CA LEU A 307 5.15 -16.82 9.99
C LEU A 307 4.62 -18.24 9.67
N PRO A 308 5.04 -19.27 10.39
CA PRO A 308 4.54 -20.62 10.19
C PRO A 308 3.01 -20.67 10.37
N GLY A 309 2.30 -21.25 9.39
CA GLY A 309 0.84 -21.29 9.39
C GLY A 309 0.13 -20.09 8.76
N PHE A 310 0.83 -19.02 8.40
CA PHE A 310 0.29 -17.97 7.56
C PHE A 310 0.17 -18.45 6.11
N ASN A 311 -1.04 -18.35 5.57
CA ASN A 311 -1.32 -18.68 4.18
C ASN A 311 -1.96 -17.49 3.49
N PHE A 312 -1.49 -17.20 2.29
CA PHE A 312 -2.12 -16.20 1.44
C PHE A 312 -3.47 -16.70 0.91
N THR A 313 -4.44 -15.81 0.89
CA THR A 313 -5.72 -16.05 0.23
C THR A 313 -5.50 -16.16 -1.30
N PRO A 314 -6.03 -17.19 -1.96
CA PRO A 314 -5.98 -17.25 -3.42
C PRO A 314 -6.53 -15.97 -4.04
N LEU A 315 -5.78 -15.34 -4.95
CA LEU A 315 -6.15 -14.05 -5.54
C LEU A 315 -7.53 -14.09 -6.22
N GLU A 316 -7.86 -15.19 -6.87
CA GLU A 316 -9.18 -15.36 -7.48
C GLU A 316 -10.31 -15.24 -6.45
N GLN A 317 -10.16 -15.86 -5.27
CA GLN A 317 -11.12 -15.79 -4.19
C GLN A 317 -11.26 -14.36 -3.68
N SER A 318 -10.14 -13.67 -3.40
CA SER A 318 -10.13 -12.29 -2.94
C SER A 318 -10.78 -11.33 -3.95
N ILE A 319 -10.47 -11.51 -5.25
CA ILE A 319 -11.06 -10.70 -6.32
C ILE A 319 -12.57 -10.92 -6.41
N ARG A 320 -13.04 -12.18 -6.39
CA ARG A 320 -14.47 -12.51 -6.44
C ARG A 320 -15.23 -11.92 -5.26
N GLU A 321 -14.65 -11.99 -4.05
CA GLU A 321 -15.25 -11.40 -2.86
C GLU A 321 -15.32 -9.87 -2.95
N ALA A 322 -14.24 -9.22 -3.39
CA ALA A 322 -14.24 -7.77 -3.59
C ALA A 322 -15.29 -7.34 -4.62
N CYS A 323 -15.38 -8.04 -5.78
CA CYS A 323 -16.38 -7.76 -6.81
C CYS A 323 -17.81 -7.90 -6.26
N ARG A 324 -18.09 -8.95 -5.48
CA ARG A 324 -19.38 -9.14 -4.83
C ARG A 324 -19.72 -7.95 -3.91
N LYS A 325 -18.80 -7.55 -3.03
CA LYS A 325 -19.00 -6.40 -2.12
C LYS A 325 -19.27 -5.10 -2.88
N TYR A 326 -18.63 -4.89 -4.03
CA TYR A 326 -18.90 -3.73 -4.90
C TYR A 326 -20.29 -3.77 -5.54
N LEU A 327 -20.79 -4.97 -5.89
CA LEU A 327 -22.13 -5.12 -6.45
C LEU A 327 -23.23 -4.95 -5.37
N ASP A 328 -22.99 -5.46 -4.16
CA ASP A 328 -23.94 -5.40 -3.05
C ASP A 328 -24.15 -3.96 -2.51
N GLN A 329 -23.18 -3.06 -2.72
CA GLN A 329 -23.26 -1.66 -2.26
C GLN A 329 -23.68 -0.66 -3.35
N LYS A 330 -24.20 -1.12 -4.48
CA LYS A 330 -24.84 -0.19 -5.41
C LYS A 330 -26.12 0.35 -4.77
N PRO A 331 -26.28 1.72 -4.77
CA PRO A 331 -27.53 2.34 -4.37
C PRO A 331 -28.66 1.97 -5.32
#